data_80a69e9fc1c0a0d8c58c3dd6beb266b7
#
_entry.id   80a69e9fc1c0a0d8c58c3dd6beb266b7
#
_cell.length_a   1.000
_cell.length_b   1.000
_cell.length_c   1.000
_cell.angle_alpha   90.00
_cell.angle_beta   90.00
_cell.angle_gamma   90.00
#
_symmetry.space_group_name_H-M   'P 1'
#
loop_
_entity.id
_entity.type
_entity.pdbx_description
1 polymer ?
#
loop_
_entity_poly.entity_id
_entity_poly.type
_entity_poly.pdbx_seq_one_letter_code
_entity_poly.pdbx_strand_id
1 'polypeptide(L)'
;MAKTGLSYYQAETDRFQDIKVKRLKKRYGCEGYAVYQYIQNEIYRVEGCYIRFTDDQLFDVSEYWGIEEQRVEKIIEYCTEVELFDTITWHTNHVLTSVDIQQRYLEICRRAKKKIVIPEDIRPVSYTHLT
;
A
#
# COMPACT_ATOMS: atom_id res chain seq x y z
N MET A 1 -10.73 -1.94 22.17
CA MET A 1 -9.67 -1.27 21.40
C MET A 1 -10.21 -0.58 20.17
N ALA A 2 -9.79 0.64 19.94
CA ALA A 2 -10.25 1.37 18.76
C ALA A 2 -9.66 0.75 17.50
N LYS A 3 -10.50 0.53 16.50
CA LYS A 3 -10.07 0.02 15.21
C LYS A 3 -9.38 1.13 14.43
N THR A 4 -8.16 0.90 13.96
CA THR A 4 -7.41 1.87 13.17
C THR A 4 -7.70 1.75 11.68
N GLY A 5 -8.10 0.57 11.22
CA GLY A 5 -8.43 0.36 9.82
C GLY A 5 -9.76 0.98 9.41
N LEU A 6 -9.96 1.08 8.10
CA LEU A 6 -11.14 1.70 7.51
C LEU A 6 -12.08 0.65 6.94
N SER A 7 -13.40 0.89 7.06
CA SER A 7 -14.41 0.03 6.44
C SER A 7 -14.54 0.32 4.94
N TYR A 8 -14.20 1.53 4.52
CA TYR A 8 -14.19 1.92 3.11
C TYR A 8 -13.28 3.13 2.94
N TYR A 9 -12.87 3.37 1.71
CA TYR A 9 -12.08 4.54 1.36
C TYR A 9 -12.44 4.97 -0.05
N GLN A 10 -12.14 6.23 -0.39
CA GLN A 10 -12.44 6.78 -1.71
C GLN A 10 -11.33 6.43 -2.68
N ALA A 11 -11.71 6.03 -3.89
CA ALA A 11 -10.77 5.77 -4.97
C ALA A 11 -11.01 6.78 -6.10
N GLU A 12 -9.94 7.39 -6.58
CA GLU A 12 -10.03 8.33 -7.68
C GLU A 12 -10.42 7.61 -8.98
N THR A 13 -11.30 8.20 -9.75
CA THR A 13 -11.71 7.61 -11.03
C THR A 13 -10.60 7.68 -12.07
N ASP A 14 -9.63 8.59 -11.88
CA ASP A 14 -8.52 8.75 -12.81
C ASP A 14 -7.27 7.94 -12.43
N ARG A 15 -7.38 7.02 -11.46
CA ARG A 15 -6.23 6.23 -11.01
C ARG A 15 -5.60 5.40 -12.12
N PHE A 16 -6.37 5.03 -13.14
CA PHE A 16 -5.83 4.27 -14.27
C PHE A 16 -5.06 5.15 -15.26
N GLN A 17 -5.12 6.47 -15.09
CA GLN A 17 -4.33 7.41 -15.87
C GLN A 17 -2.95 7.65 -15.27
N ASP A 18 -2.72 7.20 -14.03
CA ASP A 18 -1.43 7.33 -13.37
C ASP A 18 -0.39 6.50 -14.12
N ILE A 19 0.72 7.15 -14.47
CA ILE A 19 1.80 6.50 -15.22
C ILE A 19 2.38 5.31 -14.46
N LYS A 20 2.39 5.37 -13.13
CA LYS A 20 2.89 4.27 -12.30
C LYS A 20 2.02 3.03 -12.46
N VAL A 21 0.71 3.22 -12.44
CA VAL A 21 -0.25 2.13 -12.63
C VAL A 21 -0.15 1.59 -14.04
N LYS A 22 0.02 2.46 -15.03
CA LYS A 22 0.17 2.03 -16.43
C LYS A 22 1.43 1.19 -16.61
N ARG A 23 2.54 1.58 -15.96
CA ARG A 23 3.78 0.80 -16.01
C ARG A 23 3.63 -0.56 -15.36
N LEU A 24 2.95 -0.60 -14.21
CA LEU A 24 2.69 -1.86 -13.53
C LEU A 24 1.87 -2.80 -14.41
N LYS A 25 0.81 -2.29 -15.00
CA LYS A 25 -0.05 -3.07 -15.88
C LYS A 25 0.71 -3.55 -17.12
N LYS A 26 1.56 -2.72 -17.69
CA LYS A 26 2.35 -3.11 -18.86
C LYS A 26 3.30 -4.25 -18.54
N ARG A 27 3.95 -4.19 -17.36
CA ARG A 27 4.95 -5.19 -16.97
C ARG A 27 4.34 -6.51 -16.51
N TYR A 28 3.30 -6.45 -15.70
CA TYR A 28 2.73 -7.63 -15.05
C TYR A 28 1.26 -7.89 -15.39
N GLY A 29 0.66 -7.07 -16.25
CA GLY A 29 -0.71 -7.28 -16.70
C GLY A 29 -1.73 -7.12 -15.59
N CYS A 30 -2.83 -7.83 -15.75
CA CYS A 30 -3.93 -7.78 -14.78
C CYS A 30 -3.48 -8.29 -13.41
N GLU A 31 -2.58 -9.27 -13.37
CA GLU A 31 -2.07 -9.80 -12.11
C GLU A 31 -1.34 -8.73 -11.30
N GLY A 32 -0.56 -7.88 -11.99
CA GLY A 32 0.14 -6.79 -11.32
C GLY A 32 -0.82 -5.84 -10.65
N TYR A 33 -1.83 -5.41 -11.37
CA TYR A 33 -2.81 -4.49 -10.80
C TYR A 33 -3.62 -5.16 -9.68
N ALA A 34 -4.00 -6.44 -9.87
CA ALA A 34 -4.74 -7.18 -8.85
C ALA A 34 -3.97 -7.26 -7.53
N VAL A 35 -2.69 -7.60 -7.60
CA VAL A 35 -1.84 -7.68 -6.40
C VAL A 35 -1.73 -6.31 -5.73
N TYR A 36 -1.42 -5.28 -6.51
CA TYR A 36 -1.28 -3.92 -5.98
C TYR A 36 -2.56 -3.44 -5.31
N GLN A 37 -3.69 -3.58 -5.99
CA GLN A 37 -4.97 -3.10 -5.46
C GLN A 37 -5.41 -3.88 -4.22
N TYR A 38 -5.18 -5.19 -4.22
CA TYR A 38 -5.51 -6.02 -3.07
C TYR A 38 -4.69 -5.58 -1.85
N ILE A 39 -3.39 -5.37 -2.03
CA ILE A 39 -2.53 -4.93 -0.93
C ILE A 39 -2.94 -3.54 -0.45
N GLN A 40 -3.22 -2.61 -1.36
CA GLN A 40 -3.68 -1.28 -0.98
C GLN A 40 -4.96 -1.37 -0.16
N ASN A 41 -5.89 -2.21 -0.58
CA ASN A 41 -7.12 -2.43 0.17
C ASN A 41 -6.82 -2.95 1.58
N GLU A 42 -5.91 -3.92 1.70
CA GLU A 42 -5.55 -4.47 2.99
C GLU A 42 -4.85 -3.46 3.89
N ILE A 43 -4.05 -2.57 3.31
CA ILE A 43 -3.42 -1.48 4.04
C ILE A 43 -4.49 -0.63 4.74
N TYR A 44 -5.48 -0.17 3.98
CA TYR A 44 -6.55 0.65 4.56
C TYR A 44 -7.43 -0.14 5.51
N ARG A 45 -7.70 -1.40 5.20
CA ARG A 45 -8.62 -2.22 5.99
C ARG A 45 -8.06 -2.60 7.36
N VAL A 46 -6.78 -2.93 7.43
CA VAL A 46 -6.20 -3.51 8.66
C VAL A 46 -5.65 -2.43 9.57
N GLU A 47 -4.57 -1.79 9.17
CA GLU A 47 -3.91 -0.77 10.00
C GLU A 47 -4.33 0.65 9.64
N GLY A 48 -4.77 0.86 8.41
CA GLY A 48 -5.25 2.13 7.95
C GLY A 48 -4.34 2.84 6.98
N CYS A 49 -3.03 2.79 7.15
CA CYS A 49 -2.10 3.49 6.25
C CYS A 49 -0.79 2.76 6.00
N TYR A 50 -0.64 1.55 6.51
CA TYR A 50 0.53 0.70 6.24
C TYR A 50 0.17 -0.74 6.51
N ILE A 51 1.03 -1.67 6.07
CA ILE A 51 0.91 -3.06 6.46
C ILE A 51 2.32 -3.65 6.59
N ARG A 52 2.53 -4.38 7.68
CA ARG A 52 3.75 -5.15 7.86
C ARG A 52 3.56 -6.45 7.09
N PHE A 53 4.28 -6.57 5.98
CA PHE A 53 4.05 -7.64 5.02
C PHE A 53 4.86 -8.87 5.42
N THR A 54 4.20 -9.79 6.12
CA THR A 54 4.80 -11.02 6.61
C THR A 54 4.58 -12.16 5.62
N ASP A 55 5.12 -13.33 5.95
CA ASP A 55 4.89 -14.54 5.14
C ASP A 55 3.40 -14.90 5.07
N ASP A 56 2.64 -14.59 6.13
CA ASP A 56 1.21 -14.84 6.15
C ASP A 56 0.48 -13.96 5.14
N GLN A 57 0.86 -12.69 5.01
CA GLN A 57 0.29 -11.81 4.01
C GLN A 57 0.66 -12.27 2.60
N LEU A 58 1.90 -12.70 2.41
CA LEU A 58 2.33 -13.22 1.12
C LEU A 58 1.51 -14.44 0.73
N PHE A 59 1.33 -15.37 1.66
CA PHE A 59 0.50 -16.54 1.44
C PHE A 59 -0.94 -16.14 1.07
N ASP A 60 -1.52 -15.18 1.80
CA ASP A 60 -2.88 -14.75 1.58
C ASP A 60 -3.08 -14.16 0.17
N VAL A 61 -2.18 -13.28 -0.25
CA VAL A 61 -2.27 -12.68 -1.60
C VAL A 61 -2.13 -13.75 -2.67
N SER A 62 -1.15 -14.63 -2.51
CA SER A 62 -0.88 -15.72 -3.44
C SER A 62 -2.08 -16.64 -3.57
N GLU A 63 -2.65 -17.05 -2.45
CA GLU A 63 -3.77 -17.99 -2.42
C GLU A 63 -5.03 -17.35 -3.00
N TYR A 64 -5.30 -16.11 -2.62
CA TYR A 64 -6.53 -15.46 -3.08
C TYR A 64 -6.57 -15.31 -4.60
N TRP A 65 -5.44 -14.92 -5.20
CA TRP A 65 -5.39 -14.64 -6.63
C TRP A 65 -4.91 -15.82 -7.48
N GLY A 66 -4.42 -16.89 -6.83
CA GLY A 66 -3.86 -18.03 -7.56
C GLY A 66 -2.58 -17.67 -8.30
N ILE A 67 -1.75 -16.83 -7.68
CA ILE A 67 -0.47 -16.37 -8.25
C ILE A 67 0.65 -16.90 -7.34
N GLU A 68 1.70 -17.47 -7.93
CA GLU A 68 2.82 -17.98 -7.15
C GLU A 68 3.45 -16.91 -6.28
N GLU A 69 3.89 -17.29 -5.07
CA GLU A 69 4.47 -16.35 -4.11
C GLU A 69 5.66 -15.58 -4.69
N GLN A 70 6.51 -16.25 -5.45
CA GLN A 70 7.66 -15.60 -6.07
C GLN A 70 7.23 -14.49 -7.03
N ARG A 71 6.16 -14.72 -7.78
CA ARG A 71 5.64 -13.71 -8.70
C ARG A 71 5.01 -12.55 -7.93
N VAL A 72 4.30 -12.84 -6.83
CA VAL A 72 3.75 -11.78 -5.98
C VAL A 72 4.88 -10.90 -5.46
N GLU A 73 5.98 -11.50 -5.00
CA GLU A 73 7.14 -10.74 -4.52
C GLU A 73 7.75 -9.86 -5.61
N LYS A 74 7.86 -10.38 -6.83
CA LYS A 74 8.37 -9.61 -7.96
C LYS A 74 7.47 -8.42 -8.28
N ILE A 75 6.16 -8.63 -8.21
CA ILE A 75 5.20 -7.56 -8.44
C ILE A 75 5.35 -6.47 -7.38
N ILE A 76 5.49 -6.86 -6.11
CA ILE A 76 5.70 -5.91 -5.02
C ILE A 76 6.99 -5.11 -5.24
N GLU A 77 8.09 -5.80 -5.59
CA GLU A 77 9.35 -5.11 -5.87
C GLU A 77 9.18 -4.10 -7.00
N TYR A 78 8.47 -4.48 -8.05
CA TYR A 78 8.24 -3.55 -9.15
C TYR A 78 7.38 -2.36 -8.71
N CYS A 79 6.41 -2.58 -7.82
CA CYS A 79 5.62 -1.49 -7.26
C CYS A 79 6.49 -0.49 -6.51
N THR A 80 7.57 -0.94 -5.86
CA THR A 80 8.51 -0.02 -5.22
C THR A 80 9.35 0.71 -6.26
N GLU A 81 9.75 0.03 -7.33
CA GLU A 81 10.54 0.66 -8.39
C GLU A 81 9.79 1.80 -9.08
N VAL A 82 8.49 1.64 -9.29
CA VAL A 82 7.67 2.69 -9.91
C VAL A 82 7.05 3.63 -8.88
N GLU A 83 7.41 3.50 -7.62
CA GLU A 83 6.99 4.38 -6.52
C GLU A 83 5.50 4.33 -6.19
N LEU A 84 4.85 3.20 -6.43
CA LEU A 84 3.51 2.95 -5.90
C LEU A 84 3.56 2.61 -4.41
N PHE A 85 4.65 1.99 -3.97
CA PHE A 85 4.97 1.77 -2.57
C PHE A 85 6.34 2.36 -2.28
N ASP A 86 6.55 2.77 -1.03
CA ASP A 86 7.82 3.34 -0.62
C ASP A 86 8.92 2.30 -0.58
N THR A 87 10.06 2.62 -1.20
CA THR A 87 11.19 1.70 -1.32
C THR A 87 11.88 1.48 0.02
N ILE A 88 12.10 2.56 0.78
CA ILE A 88 12.89 2.50 1.99
C ILE A 88 12.18 1.71 3.09
N THR A 89 10.90 1.97 3.32
CA THR A 89 10.14 1.22 4.33
C THR A 89 10.05 -0.25 3.97
N TRP A 90 9.95 -0.55 2.67
CA TRP A 90 9.92 -1.94 2.21
C TRP A 90 11.24 -2.65 2.47
N HIS A 91 12.35 -2.06 2.05
CA HIS A 91 13.65 -2.73 2.17
C HIS A 91 14.19 -2.72 3.60
N THR A 92 13.82 -1.73 4.41
CA THR A 92 14.32 -1.63 5.78
C THR A 92 13.48 -2.44 6.77
N ASN A 93 12.16 -2.33 6.69
CA ASN A 93 11.26 -2.89 7.70
C ASN A 93 10.22 -3.85 7.13
N HIS A 94 10.27 -4.13 5.83
CA HIS A 94 9.31 -4.98 5.13
C HIS A 94 7.87 -4.48 5.31
N VAL A 95 7.72 -3.15 5.22
CA VAL A 95 6.45 -2.45 5.38
C VAL A 95 6.01 -1.88 4.04
N LEU A 96 4.75 -2.11 3.68
CA LEU A 96 4.16 -1.54 2.48
C LEU A 96 3.30 -0.34 2.84
N THR A 97 3.65 0.81 2.28
CA THR A 97 2.96 2.06 2.49
C THR A 97 3.42 3.04 1.39
N SER A 98 2.91 4.25 1.40
CA SER A 98 3.40 5.33 0.54
C SER A 98 2.98 6.66 1.14
N VAL A 99 3.59 7.74 0.64
CA VAL A 99 3.21 9.10 1.04
C VAL A 99 1.72 9.33 0.76
N ASP A 100 1.27 8.96 -0.44
CA ASP A 100 -0.12 9.17 -0.83
C ASP A 100 -1.09 8.41 0.07
N ILE A 101 -0.75 7.15 0.38
CA ILE A 101 -1.59 6.33 1.25
C ILE A 101 -1.69 6.96 2.64
N GLN A 102 -0.57 7.39 3.20
CA GLN A 102 -0.57 7.97 4.54
C GLN A 102 -1.29 9.32 4.58
N GLN A 103 -1.08 10.15 3.58
CA GLN A 103 -1.77 11.44 3.49
C GLN A 103 -3.27 11.26 3.36
N ARG A 104 -3.72 10.32 2.54
CA ARG A 104 -5.14 10.02 2.39
C ARG A 104 -5.74 9.54 3.70
N TYR A 105 -5.06 8.64 4.39
CA TYR A 105 -5.54 8.14 5.67
C TYR A 105 -5.65 9.25 6.70
N LEU A 106 -4.62 10.09 6.80
CA LEU A 106 -4.63 11.23 7.74
C LEU A 106 -5.77 12.20 7.43
N GLU A 107 -6.05 12.45 6.15
CA GLU A 107 -7.15 13.32 5.76
C GLU A 107 -8.50 12.74 6.17
N ILE A 108 -8.68 11.42 5.98
CA ILE A 108 -9.90 10.74 6.38
C ILE A 108 -10.07 10.83 7.90
N CYS A 109 -9.01 10.60 8.65
CA CYS A 109 -9.04 10.68 10.11
C CYS A 109 -9.29 12.10 10.59
N ARG A 110 -8.72 13.10 9.93
CA ARG A 110 -8.95 14.50 10.27
C ARG A 110 -10.42 14.86 10.10
N ARG A 111 -11.04 14.43 9.01
CA ARG A 111 -12.47 14.67 8.77
C ARG A 111 -13.35 13.98 9.82
N ALA A 112 -12.92 12.80 10.28
CA ALA A 112 -13.64 12.06 11.30
C ALA A 112 -13.27 12.52 12.73
N LYS A 113 -12.39 13.51 12.85
CA LYS A 113 -11.89 14.06 14.11
C LYS A 113 -11.20 13.00 14.97
N LYS A 114 -10.52 12.06 14.35
CA LYS A 114 -9.70 11.06 15.03
C LYS A 114 -8.27 11.56 15.11
N LYS A 115 -7.65 11.35 16.27
CA LYS A 115 -6.23 11.65 16.46
C LYS A 115 -5.45 10.36 16.25
N ILE A 116 -4.61 10.35 15.20
CA ILE A 116 -3.80 9.20 14.85
C ILE A 116 -2.35 9.63 14.80
N VAL A 117 -1.49 8.83 15.42
CA VAL A 117 -0.04 9.01 15.31
C VAL A 117 0.51 7.87 14.48
N ILE A 118 1.18 8.21 13.37
CA ILE A 118 1.81 7.22 12.52
C ILE A 118 3.17 6.86 13.12
N PRO A 119 3.44 5.57 13.38
CA PRO A 119 4.74 5.17 13.90
C PRO A 119 5.88 5.66 13.01
N GLU A 120 6.95 6.13 13.62
CA GLU A 120 8.05 6.74 12.89
C GLU A 120 8.76 5.76 11.96
N ASP A 121 8.86 4.49 12.37
CA ASP A 121 9.55 3.47 11.58
C ASP A 121 8.85 3.13 10.26
N ILE A 122 7.59 3.54 10.09
CA ILE A 122 6.85 3.29 8.86
C ILE A 122 6.65 4.53 8.01
N ARG A 123 7.18 5.69 8.43
CA ARG A 123 7.06 6.92 7.65
C ARG A 123 8.04 6.89 6.48
N PRO A 124 7.57 7.15 5.25
CA PRO A 124 8.48 7.29 4.12
C PRO A 124 9.41 8.49 4.34
N VAL A 125 10.64 8.37 3.85
CA VAL A 125 11.61 9.46 3.97
C VAL A 125 11.07 10.75 3.33
N SER A 126 10.44 10.63 2.18
CA SER A 126 9.86 11.80 1.50
C SER A 126 8.75 12.45 2.32
N TYR A 127 8.00 11.65 3.09
CA TYR A 127 6.96 12.19 3.96
C TYR A 127 7.56 13.01 5.10
N THR A 128 8.64 12.55 5.70
CA THR A 128 9.29 13.28 6.79
C THR A 128 9.84 14.62 6.34
N HIS A 129 10.20 14.73 5.08
CA HIS A 129 10.69 16.00 4.51
C HIS A 129 9.59 17.00 4.25
N LEU A 130 8.34 16.56 4.18
CA LEU A 130 7.19 17.44 3.92
C LEU A 130 6.63 18.06 5.20
N THR A 131 7.02 17.55 6.34
CA THR A 131 6.58 18.06 7.63
C THR A 131 7.69 18.86 8.30
#